data_2170dddfccc15b0d04634d05d2a32fb2
#
_entry.id   2170dddfccc15b0d04634d05d2a32fb2
#
_cell.length_a   1.000
_cell.length_b   1.000
_cell.length_c   1.000
_cell.angle_alpha   90.00
_cell.angle_beta   90.00
_cell.angle_gamma   90.00
#
_symmetry.space_group_name_H-M   'P 1'
#
loop_
_entity.id
_entity.type
_entity.pdbx_description
1 polymer ?
#
loop_
_entity_poly.entity_id
_entity_poly.type
_entity_poly.pdbx_seq_one_letter_code
_entity_poly.pdbx_strand_id
1 'polypeptide(L)'
;MELTLRMQEIYFLGKRLNGDHLNYSYIAAMPEISQRRAVIAQECEDALEKCGAVEENLLGELTVRREAAAFLHPLFFGDYESELMLENTSTHDNIHWMFHREMTEDGPRWLAAEWNGETVRFTSDMERVEAKLQPLLRPGSGAGTELSD
;
A
#
# COMPACT_ATOMS: atom_id res chain seq x y z
N MET A 1 -7.19 -4.61 -10.19
CA MET A 1 -5.74 -4.87 -10.00
C MET A 1 -5.44 -5.00 -8.52
N GLU A 2 -4.52 -5.87 -8.19
CA GLU A 2 -3.96 -6.00 -6.85
C GLU A 2 -2.45 -6.09 -6.94
N LEU A 3 -1.76 -5.47 -5.97
CA LEU A 3 -0.32 -5.58 -5.82
C LEU A 3 0.02 -5.81 -4.35
N THR A 4 0.94 -6.73 -4.09
CA THR A 4 1.47 -6.98 -2.75
C THR A 4 2.93 -6.55 -2.75
N LEU A 5 3.25 -5.58 -1.90
CA LEU A 5 4.58 -4.94 -1.86
C LEU A 5 5.10 -4.92 -0.43
N ARG A 6 6.43 -4.97 -0.29
CA ARG A 6 7.11 -4.69 0.97
C ARG A 6 7.30 -3.18 1.11
N MET A 7 7.57 -2.72 2.33
CA MET A 7 7.73 -1.28 2.60
C MET A 7 8.83 -0.64 1.75
N GLN A 8 9.97 -1.32 1.59
CA GLN A 8 11.08 -0.81 0.78
C GLN A 8 10.70 -0.70 -0.70
N GLU A 9 9.85 -1.59 -1.21
CA GLU A 9 9.35 -1.53 -2.59
C GLU A 9 8.40 -0.36 -2.79
N ILE A 10 7.54 -0.09 -1.81
CA ILE A 10 6.65 1.07 -1.82
C ILE A 10 7.47 2.36 -1.86
N TYR A 11 8.48 2.45 -1.00
CA TYR A 11 9.37 3.61 -0.95
C TYR A 11 10.11 3.80 -2.27
N PHE A 12 10.63 2.72 -2.84
CA PHE A 12 11.33 2.74 -4.12
C PHE A 12 10.43 3.27 -5.25
N LEU A 13 9.20 2.77 -5.33
CA LEU A 13 8.22 3.24 -6.33
C LEU A 13 7.88 4.71 -6.13
N GLY A 14 7.69 5.14 -4.89
CA GLY A 14 7.42 6.54 -4.57
C GLY A 14 8.53 7.47 -5.06
N LYS A 15 9.78 7.06 -4.89
CA LYS A 15 10.93 7.82 -5.38
C LYS A 15 10.97 7.86 -6.91
N ARG A 16 10.67 6.76 -7.56
CA ARG A 16 10.63 6.68 -9.03
C ARG A 16 9.52 7.54 -9.63
N LEU A 17 8.41 7.69 -8.93
CA LEU A 17 7.25 8.48 -9.37
C LEU A 17 7.30 9.93 -8.90
N ASN A 18 8.33 10.34 -8.16
CA ASN A 18 8.42 11.65 -7.51
C ASN A 18 7.24 11.91 -6.57
N GLY A 19 6.77 10.87 -5.87
CA GLY A 19 5.68 10.97 -4.92
C GLY A 19 6.15 11.60 -3.61
N ASP A 20 5.67 12.81 -3.32
CA ASP A 20 6.11 13.58 -2.14
C ASP A 20 5.27 13.32 -0.90
N HIS A 21 4.16 12.58 -1.03
CA HIS A 21 3.15 12.47 0.01
C HIS A 21 2.99 11.06 0.60
N LEU A 22 4.03 10.23 0.50
CA LEU A 22 3.94 8.91 1.13
C LEU A 22 3.76 9.08 2.64
N ASN A 23 2.72 8.44 3.18
CA ASN A 23 2.45 8.49 4.61
C ASN A 23 3.65 7.98 5.41
N TYR A 24 4.00 8.69 6.46
CA TYR A 24 5.16 8.37 7.31
C TYR A 24 5.10 6.96 7.89
N SER A 25 3.90 6.40 8.11
CA SER A 25 3.73 5.04 8.61
C SER A 25 4.43 4.01 7.73
N TYR A 26 4.40 4.18 6.40
CA TYR A 26 5.11 3.30 5.48
C TYR A 26 6.62 3.42 5.63
N ILE A 27 7.11 4.64 5.79
CA ILE A 27 8.54 4.91 5.96
C ILE A 27 9.03 4.36 7.29
N ALA A 28 8.26 4.57 8.36
CA ALA A 28 8.61 4.10 9.70
C ALA A 28 8.66 2.58 9.81
N ALA A 29 7.84 1.88 9.01
CA ALA A 29 7.82 0.42 9.00
C ALA A 29 8.92 -0.20 8.15
N MET A 30 9.69 0.64 7.44
CA MET A 30 10.77 0.16 6.57
C MET A 30 11.93 -0.36 7.42
N PRO A 31 12.53 -1.53 7.05
CA PRO A 31 13.69 -2.02 7.77
C PRO A 31 14.89 -1.07 7.60
N GLU A 32 15.78 -1.08 8.57
CA GLU A 32 16.97 -0.24 8.55
C GLU A 32 17.93 -0.68 7.44
N ILE A 33 18.20 0.22 6.46
CA ILE A 33 18.87 -0.14 5.22
C ILE A 33 20.27 0.47 5.11
N SER A 34 20.88 0.92 6.18
CA SER A 34 22.08 1.76 6.11
C SER A 34 23.33 1.11 5.49
N GLN A 35 23.42 -0.22 5.47
CA GLN A 35 24.66 -0.91 5.08
C GLN A 35 24.63 -1.70 3.77
N ARG A 36 23.46 -1.81 3.09
CA ARG A 36 23.32 -2.64 1.89
C ARG A 36 22.45 -2.00 0.81
N ARG A 37 22.56 -0.68 0.64
CA ARG A 37 21.68 0.06 -0.29
C ARG A 37 21.64 -0.51 -1.70
N ALA A 38 22.80 -0.88 -2.25
CA ALA A 38 22.86 -1.40 -3.61
C ALA A 38 22.19 -2.77 -3.75
N VAL A 39 22.39 -3.66 -2.76
CA VAL A 39 21.79 -5.00 -2.75
C VAL A 39 20.28 -4.89 -2.59
N ILE A 40 19.82 -4.03 -1.69
CA ILE A 40 18.39 -3.84 -1.45
C ILE A 40 17.72 -3.20 -2.66
N ALA A 41 18.37 -2.23 -3.29
CA ALA A 41 17.86 -1.63 -4.52
C ALA A 41 17.69 -2.69 -5.61
N GLN A 42 18.68 -3.57 -5.78
CA GLN A 42 18.59 -4.65 -6.77
C GLN A 42 17.47 -5.64 -6.42
N GLU A 43 17.34 -6.01 -5.16
CA GLU A 43 16.25 -6.88 -4.72
C GLU A 43 14.88 -6.26 -4.94
N CYS A 44 14.74 -4.96 -4.69
CA CYS A 44 13.51 -4.22 -4.98
C CYS A 44 13.20 -4.20 -6.47
N GLU A 45 14.19 -3.92 -7.30
CA GLU A 45 14.03 -3.93 -8.76
C GLU A 45 13.57 -5.30 -9.26
N ASP A 46 14.22 -6.37 -8.80
CA ASP A 46 13.88 -7.73 -9.18
C ASP A 46 12.45 -8.11 -8.76
N ALA A 47 12.07 -7.76 -7.54
CA ALA A 47 10.75 -8.04 -7.02
C ALA A 47 9.66 -7.24 -7.75
N LEU A 48 9.93 -5.97 -8.04
CA LEU A 48 8.99 -5.11 -8.76
C LEU A 48 8.83 -5.53 -10.22
N GLU A 49 9.89 -5.97 -10.86
CA GLU A 49 9.83 -6.53 -12.22
C GLU A 49 9.02 -7.83 -12.23
N LYS A 50 9.26 -8.69 -11.24
CA LYS A 50 8.56 -9.97 -11.11
C LYS A 50 7.06 -9.80 -10.88
N CYS A 51 6.64 -8.81 -10.08
CA CYS A 51 5.22 -8.54 -9.86
C CYS A 51 4.57 -7.69 -10.95
N GLY A 52 5.34 -7.23 -11.92
CA GLY A 52 4.84 -6.45 -13.04
C GLY A 52 4.63 -4.96 -12.78
N ALA A 53 5.21 -4.44 -11.70
CA ALA A 53 5.11 -3.01 -11.39
C ALA A 53 6.08 -2.15 -12.19
N VAL A 54 7.24 -2.71 -12.54
CA VAL A 54 8.24 -2.05 -13.38
C VAL A 54 8.57 -2.92 -14.58
N GLU A 55 9.09 -2.31 -15.64
CA GLU A 55 9.54 -3.00 -16.84
C GLU A 55 10.81 -2.34 -17.37
N GLU A 56 11.61 -3.11 -18.09
CA GLU A 56 12.80 -2.61 -18.75
C GLU A 56 12.43 -2.05 -20.11
N ASN A 57 12.83 -0.80 -20.39
CA ASN A 57 12.60 -0.17 -21.69
C ASN A 57 13.68 -0.58 -22.70
N LEU A 58 13.58 -0.06 -23.94
CA LEU A 58 14.51 -0.39 -25.02
C LEU A 58 15.95 0.04 -24.74
N LEU A 59 16.14 0.97 -23.80
CA LEU A 59 17.46 1.48 -23.42
C LEU A 59 18.04 0.72 -22.21
N GLY A 60 17.34 -0.31 -21.73
CA GLY A 60 17.75 -1.07 -20.56
C GLY A 60 17.45 -0.39 -19.23
N GLU A 61 16.66 0.67 -19.23
CA GLU A 61 16.26 1.37 -18.01
C GLU A 61 14.97 0.80 -17.44
N LEU A 62 14.90 0.71 -16.10
CA LEU A 62 13.68 0.30 -15.43
C LEU A 62 12.72 1.48 -15.29
N THR A 63 11.50 1.28 -15.75
CA THR A 63 10.44 2.28 -15.67
C THR A 63 9.22 1.68 -15.00
N VAL A 64 8.48 2.50 -14.24
CA VAL A 64 7.23 2.07 -13.61
C VAL A 64 6.18 1.90 -14.72
N ARG A 65 5.53 0.74 -14.73
CA ARG A 65 4.48 0.48 -15.72
C ARG A 65 3.33 1.45 -15.51
N ARG A 66 2.75 1.92 -16.63
CA ARG A 66 1.66 2.89 -16.60
C ARG A 66 0.48 2.42 -15.76
N GLU A 67 0.11 1.16 -15.88
CA GLU A 67 -1.00 0.56 -15.13
C GLU A 67 -0.72 0.55 -13.62
N ALA A 68 0.51 0.24 -13.23
CA ALA A 68 0.91 0.24 -11.83
C ALA A 68 0.96 1.66 -11.26
N ALA A 69 1.49 2.61 -12.03
CA ALA A 69 1.54 4.02 -11.63
C ALA A 69 0.13 4.59 -11.44
N ALA A 70 -0.78 4.29 -12.36
CA ALA A 70 -2.17 4.74 -12.28
C ALA A 70 -2.89 4.10 -11.08
N PHE A 71 -2.67 2.80 -10.85
CA PHE A 71 -3.26 2.05 -9.77
C PHE A 71 -2.84 2.60 -8.40
N LEU A 72 -1.55 2.89 -8.24
CA LEU A 72 -0.99 3.37 -6.96
C LEU A 72 -1.03 4.89 -6.81
N HIS A 73 -1.55 5.62 -7.80
CA HIS A 73 -1.53 7.07 -7.78
C HIS A 73 -2.15 7.69 -6.51
N PRO A 74 -3.28 7.19 -5.98
CA PRO A 74 -3.82 7.74 -4.73
C PRO A 74 -2.90 7.58 -3.53
N LEU A 75 -2.02 6.58 -3.53
CA LEU A 75 -1.04 6.37 -2.45
C LEU A 75 -0.01 7.50 -2.39
N PHE A 76 0.51 7.90 -3.56
CA PHE A 76 1.61 8.87 -3.64
C PHE A 76 1.14 10.30 -3.85
N PHE A 77 -0.05 10.50 -4.40
CA PHE A 77 -0.59 11.82 -4.79
C PHE A 77 -2.01 12.06 -4.27
N GLY A 78 -2.47 11.24 -3.33
CA GLY A 78 -3.82 11.39 -2.78
C GLY A 78 -3.98 12.62 -1.91
N ASP A 79 -5.22 13.06 -1.75
CA ASP A 79 -5.60 14.21 -0.96
C ASP A 79 -6.23 13.87 0.39
N TYR A 80 -6.48 12.60 0.65
CA TYR A 80 -7.08 12.13 1.89
C TYR A 80 -6.60 10.73 2.24
N GLU A 81 -6.35 10.50 3.53
CA GLU A 81 -5.99 9.19 4.06
C GLU A 81 -6.75 8.91 5.34
N SER A 82 -7.13 7.65 5.56
CA SER A 82 -7.68 7.19 6.82
C SER A 82 -7.08 5.84 7.20
N GLU A 83 -7.10 5.53 8.48
CA GLU A 83 -6.52 4.31 9.02
C GLU A 83 -7.55 3.57 9.86
N LEU A 84 -7.63 2.27 9.68
CA LEU A 84 -8.49 1.38 10.46
C LEU A 84 -7.63 0.33 11.15
N MET A 85 -7.67 0.30 12.47
CA MET A 85 -6.99 -0.72 13.27
C MET A 85 -8.00 -1.47 14.11
N LEU A 86 -8.01 -2.80 13.99
CA LEU A 86 -8.88 -3.69 14.75
C LEU A 86 -8.02 -4.71 15.48
N GLU A 87 -8.29 -4.90 16.78
CA GLU A 87 -7.64 -5.93 17.56
C GLU A 87 -8.69 -6.96 17.99
N ASN A 88 -8.43 -8.24 17.72
CA ASN A 88 -9.21 -9.32 18.25
C ASN A 88 -8.66 -9.67 19.65
N THR A 89 -9.42 -9.34 20.69
CA THR A 89 -8.97 -9.52 22.09
C THR A 89 -8.80 -10.97 22.48
N SER A 90 -9.46 -11.90 21.80
CA SER A 90 -9.38 -13.33 22.09
C SER A 90 -8.15 -13.99 21.48
N THR A 91 -7.80 -13.62 20.25
CA THR A 91 -6.68 -14.21 19.48
C THR A 91 -5.45 -13.32 19.42
N HIS A 92 -5.56 -12.06 19.86
CA HIS A 92 -4.55 -11.01 19.71
C HIS A 92 -4.14 -10.73 18.27
N ASP A 93 -4.97 -11.12 17.29
CA ASP A 93 -4.77 -10.79 15.89
C ASP A 93 -5.13 -9.33 15.64
N ASN A 94 -4.25 -8.63 14.96
CA ASN A 94 -4.46 -7.24 14.59
C ASN A 94 -4.79 -7.15 13.10
N ILE A 95 -5.77 -6.34 12.78
CA ILE A 95 -6.12 -6.01 11.40
C ILE A 95 -5.81 -4.54 11.21
N HIS A 96 -5.02 -4.25 10.19
CA HIS A 96 -4.58 -2.89 9.92
C HIS A 96 -4.82 -2.58 8.44
N TRP A 97 -5.62 -1.55 8.19
CA TRP A 97 -5.91 -1.05 6.86
C TRP A 97 -5.64 0.44 6.78
N MET A 98 -5.19 0.88 5.62
CA MET A 98 -5.15 2.31 5.28
C MET A 98 -5.92 2.52 3.98
N PHE A 99 -6.60 3.66 3.89
CA PHE A 99 -7.38 4.04 2.73
C PHE A 99 -6.85 5.35 2.19
N HIS A 100 -6.61 5.38 0.90
CA HIS A 100 -6.07 6.56 0.21
C HIS A 100 -7.07 7.01 -0.84
N ARG A 101 -7.37 8.29 -0.87
CA ARG A 101 -8.29 8.86 -1.84
C ARG A 101 -7.61 9.95 -2.66
N GLU A 102 -7.92 9.97 -3.94
CA GLU A 102 -7.53 11.04 -4.85
C GLU A 102 -8.78 11.52 -5.57
N MET A 103 -9.08 12.82 -5.47
CA MET A 103 -10.18 13.41 -6.22
C MET A 103 -9.75 13.63 -7.67
N THR A 104 -10.57 13.15 -8.60
CA THR A 104 -10.37 13.32 -10.04
C THR A 104 -11.59 13.98 -10.64
N GLU A 105 -11.49 14.39 -11.91
CA GLU A 105 -12.62 14.96 -12.65
C GLU A 105 -13.82 14.00 -12.71
N ASP A 106 -13.54 12.69 -12.70
CA ASP A 106 -14.56 11.64 -12.75
C ASP A 106 -15.04 11.20 -11.36
N GLY A 107 -14.61 11.89 -10.31
CA GLY A 107 -14.97 11.58 -8.93
C GLY A 107 -13.78 11.04 -8.13
N PRO A 108 -14.04 10.53 -6.92
CA PRO A 108 -12.97 10.01 -6.07
C PRO A 108 -12.45 8.67 -6.57
N ARG A 109 -11.13 8.52 -6.53
CA ARG A 109 -10.45 7.24 -6.74
C ARG A 109 -9.91 6.78 -5.40
N TRP A 110 -10.23 5.54 -5.03
CA TRP A 110 -9.82 4.95 -3.78
C TRP A 110 -8.81 3.83 -3.98
N LEU A 111 -7.90 3.74 -3.05
CA LEU A 111 -6.95 2.63 -2.95
C LEU A 111 -6.94 2.16 -1.50
N ALA A 112 -7.18 0.88 -1.29
CA ALA A 112 -7.12 0.25 0.03
C ALA A 112 -5.81 -0.50 0.19
N ALA A 113 -5.20 -0.36 1.36
CA ALA A 113 -3.95 -1.01 1.71
C ALA A 113 -4.17 -1.89 2.96
N GLU A 114 -4.07 -3.19 2.78
CA GLU A 114 -4.12 -4.16 3.88
C GLU A 114 -2.70 -4.47 4.34
N TRP A 115 -2.42 -4.16 5.60
CA TRP A 115 -1.10 -4.40 6.19
C TRP A 115 -1.02 -5.81 6.77
N ASN A 116 -0.10 -6.62 6.26
CA ASN A 116 0.11 -8.01 6.68
C ASN A 116 1.56 -8.19 7.15
N GLY A 117 1.91 -7.65 8.32
CA GLY A 117 3.27 -7.72 8.81
C GLY A 117 4.24 -6.93 7.94
N GLU A 118 5.07 -7.64 7.17
CA GLU A 118 6.11 -7.02 6.33
C GLU A 118 5.61 -6.58 4.95
N THR A 119 4.40 -6.98 4.58
CA THR A 119 3.84 -6.68 3.26
C THR A 119 2.55 -5.89 3.37
N VAL A 120 2.26 -5.15 2.30
CA VAL A 120 1.00 -4.42 2.14
C VAL A 120 0.37 -4.87 0.84
N ARG A 121 -0.87 -5.29 0.91
CA ARG A 121 -1.65 -5.66 -0.27
C ARG A 121 -2.57 -4.50 -0.64
N PHE A 122 -2.37 -3.97 -1.84
CA PHE A 122 -3.16 -2.88 -2.38
C PHE A 122 -4.27 -3.40 -3.29
N THR A 123 -5.46 -2.83 -3.15
CA THR A 123 -6.60 -3.14 -4.01
C THR A 123 -7.44 -1.89 -4.26
N SER A 124 -7.99 -1.78 -5.46
CA SER A 124 -8.95 -0.73 -5.82
C SER A 124 -10.40 -1.21 -5.76
N ASP A 125 -10.63 -2.48 -5.46
CA ASP A 125 -11.97 -3.08 -5.35
C ASP A 125 -12.57 -2.80 -3.97
N MET A 126 -13.17 -1.62 -3.82
CA MET A 126 -13.71 -1.17 -2.55
C MET A 126 -14.94 -1.95 -2.11
N GLU A 127 -15.71 -2.51 -3.02
CA GLU A 127 -16.85 -3.35 -2.68
C GLU A 127 -16.40 -4.64 -1.97
N ARG A 128 -15.32 -5.24 -2.47
CA ARG A 128 -14.72 -6.43 -1.85
C ARG A 128 -14.15 -6.11 -0.48
N VAL A 129 -13.50 -4.96 -0.34
CA VAL A 129 -12.96 -4.49 0.94
C VAL A 129 -14.07 -4.28 1.95
N GLU A 130 -15.14 -3.60 1.55
CA GLU A 130 -16.30 -3.36 2.40
C GLU A 130 -16.93 -4.69 2.86
N ALA A 131 -17.13 -5.63 1.94
CA ALA A 131 -17.68 -6.94 2.26
C ALA A 131 -16.81 -7.70 3.26
N LYS A 132 -15.49 -7.56 3.17
CA LYS A 132 -14.54 -8.20 4.08
C LYS A 132 -14.54 -7.55 5.47
N LEU A 133 -14.68 -6.23 5.54
CA LEU A 133 -14.60 -5.47 6.79
C LEU A 133 -15.93 -5.38 7.55
N GLN A 134 -17.05 -5.38 6.85
CA GLN A 134 -18.36 -5.18 7.45
C GLN A 134 -18.69 -6.16 8.58
N PRO A 135 -18.42 -7.47 8.45
CA PRO A 135 -18.66 -8.41 9.56
C PRO A 135 -17.82 -8.12 10.80
N LEU A 136 -16.64 -7.54 10.62
CA LEU A 136 -15.71 -7.22 11.72
C LEU A 136 -16.13 -5.96 12.47
N LEU A 137 -16.91 -5.09 11.84
CA LEU A 137 -17.37 -3.83 12.41
C LEU A 137 -18.74 -3.94 13.10
N ARG A 138 -19.38 -5.12 13.07
CA ARG A 138 -20.68 -5.34 13.70
C ARG A 138 -20.57 -5.39 15.21
N PRO A 139 -21.51 -4.79 15.95
CA PRO A 139 -21.57 -4.95 17.39
C PRO A 139 -21.65 -6.43 17.79
N GLY A 140 -20.89 -6.85 18.80
CA GLY A 140 -20.87 -8.23 19.29
C GLY A 140 -19.93 -9.17 18.55
N SER A 141 -19.12 -8.70 17.62
CA SER A 141 -18.11 -9.50 16.91
C SER A 141 -16.92 -9.92 17.82
N GLY A 142 -16.83 -9.37 19.01
CA GLY A 142 -15.72 -9.63 19.93
C GLY A 142 -14.43 -8.89 19.61
N ALA A 143 -14.46 -8.02 18.61
CA ALA A 143 -13.32 -7.20 18.24
C ALA A 143 -13.39 -5.81 18.88
N GLY A 144 -12.29 -5.35 19.44
CA GLY A 144 -12.14 -3.96 19.82
C GLY A 144 -11.88 -3.13 18.57
N THR A 145 -12.60 -2.02 18.40
CA THR A 145 -12.49 -1.18 17.22
C THR A 145 -11.90 0.18 17.56
N GLU A 146 -10.85 0.56 16.87
CA GLU A 146 -10.38 1.94 16.85
C GLU A 146 -10.43 2.44 15.42
N LEU A 147 -11.18 3.53 15.21
CA LEU A 147 -11.23 4.26 13.95
C LEU A 147 -10.49 5.58 14.17
N SER A 148 -9.40 5.79 13.44
CA SER A 148 -8.70 7.07 13.43
C SER A 148 -8.65 7.59 11.99
N ASP A 149 -9.09 8.80 11.82
CA ASP A 149 -9.06 9.49 10.55
C ASP A 149 -7.80 10.35 10.44
#